data_2e8f71b733937ab437e188dbb7670497
#
_entry.id   2e8f71b733937ab437e188dbb7670497
#
_cell.length_a   1.000
_cell.length_b   1.000
_cell.length_c   1.000
_cell.angle_alpha   90.00
_cell.angle_beta   90.00
_cell.angle_gamma   90.00
#
_symmetry.space_group_name_H-M   'P 1'
#
loop_
_entity.id
_entity.type
_entity.pdbx_description
1 polymer ?
#
loop_
_entity_poly.entity_id
_entity_poly.type
_entity_poly.pdbx_seq_one_letter_code
_entity_poly.pdbx_strand_id
1 'polypeptide(L)'
;MKLHIDGWQTNLRFSAAHFIPEHDKCSRLHGHDYGIKLSLEGEVKEGILADFGVIKRNMRELIAPLDHKLLLPSRMKYSKYEIKDDYVPISYGEVRMTIPEQFVAFVDTQTTSSEELSVYLGTKLMNALKDEKNVKTLWLSVQEGPGQGAEWSGHFDH
;
A
#
# COMPACT_ATOMS: atom_id res chain seq x y z
N MET A 1 -2.52 7.00 -24.57
CA MET A 1 -3.13 5.68 -24.27
C MET A 1 -3.17 5.49 -22.77
N LYS A 2 -4.21 4.84 -22.24
CA LYS A 2 -4.29 4.52 -20.82
C LYS A 2 -4.56 3.03 -20.63
N LEU A 3 -3.72 2.35 -19.84
CA LEU A 3 -3.90 0.97 -19.41
C LEU A 3 -4.59 0.95 -18.06
N HIS A 4 -5.35 -0.12 -17.78
CA HIS A 4 -6.02 -0.33 -16.51
C HIS A 4 -5.77 -1.74 -16.00
N ILE A 5 -5.51 -1.88 -14.71
CA ILE A 5 -5.43 -3.15 -14.01
C ILE A 5 -6.35 -3.09 -12.78
N ASP A 6 -7.34 -3.97 -12.75
CA ASP A 6 -8.20 -4.17 -11.59
C ASP A 6 -7.67 -5.35 -10.76
N GLY A 7 -7.13 -5.05 -9.58
CA GLY A 7 -6.53 -6.04 -8.71
C GLY A 7 -7.52 -7.04 -8.12
N TRP A 8 -8.82 -6.71 -8.06
CA TRP A 8 -9.84 -7.67 -7.65
C TRP A 8 -10.00 -8.80 -8.68
N GLN A 9 -9.80 -8.50 -9.95
CA GLN A 9 -9.86 -9.47 -11.05
C GLN A 9 -8.52 -10.15 -11.33
N THR A 10 -7.40 -9.46 -11.05
CA THR A 10 -6.06 -9.92 -11.41
C THR A 10 -5.23 -10.39 -10.22
N ASN A 11 -5.87 -10.55 -9.06
CA ASN A 11 -5.23 -10.99 -7.81
C ASN A 11 -4.06 -10.10 -7.36
N LEU A 12 -4.23 -8.77 -7.45
CA LEU A 12 -3.37 -7.81 -6.77
C LEU A 12 -4.05 -7.38 -5.47
N ARG A 13 -4.07 -8.29 -4.50
CA ARG A 13 -4.75 -8.14 -3.20
C ARG A 13 -3.86 -8.63 -2.07
N PHE A 14 -4.10 -8.11 -0.88
CA PHE A 14 -3.51 -8.60 0.36
C PHE A 14 -4.49 -8.39 1.52
N SER A 15 -4.47 -9.27 2.50
CA SER A 15 -5.25 -9.14 3.72
C SER A 15 -4.35 -8.63 4.83
N ALA A 16 -4.78 -7.58 5.52
CA ALA A 16 -3.99 -7.03 6.61
C ALA A 16 -4.87 -6.43 7.70
N ALA A 17 -4.36 -6.42 8.92
CA ALA A 17 -4.95 -5.72 10.05
C ALA A 17 -4.34 -4.32 10.18
N HIS A 18 -5.10 -3.40 10.74
CA HIS A 18 -4.63 -2.08 11.11
C HIS A 18 -5.52 -1.42 12.18
N PHE A 19 -5.15 -0.24 12.59
CA PHE A 19 -5.96 0.68 13.40
C PHE A 19 -5.53 2.13 13.12
N ILE A 20 -6.45 3.07 13.31
CA ILE A 20 -6.23 4.52 13.16
C ILE A 20 -6.53 5.17 14.51
N PRO A 21 -5.52 5.47 15.35
CA PRO A 21 -5.72 5.86 16.75
C PRO A 21 -6.66 7.03 16.98
N GLU A 22 -6.65 8.02 16.10
CA GLU A 22 -7.43 9.26 16.24
C GLU A 22 -8.83 9.18 15.62
N HIS A 23 -9.23 7.99 15.13
CA HIS A 23 -10.52 7.82 14.46
C HIS A 23 -11.42 6.88 15.25
N ASP A 24 -12.67 7.27 15.53
CA ASP A 24 -13.62 6.55 16.36
C ASP A 24 -13.56 5.01 16.26
N LYS A 25 -14.34 4.41 15.38
CA LYS A 25 -14.36 2.94 15.21
C LYS A 25 -13.04 2.37 14.70
N CYS A 26 -12.36 3.11 13.82
CA CYS A 26 -11.12 2.66 13.22
C CYS A 26 -9.93 2.68 14.19
N SER A 27 -10.08 3.24 15.39
CA SER A 27 -9.09 3.12 16.45
C SER A 27 -8.99 1.69 17.00
N ARG A 28 -9.99 0.86 16.78
CA ARG A 28 -10.00 -0.55 17.18
C ARG A 28 -9.25 -1.38 16.15
N LEU A 29 -8.55 -2.41 16.63
CA LEU A 29 -7.90 -3.37 15.76
C LEU A 29 -8.94 -4.05 14.86
N HIS A 30 -8.76 -3.93 13.56
CA HIS A 30 -9.61 -4.54 12.54
C HIS A 30 -8.79 -4.82 11.28
N GLY A 31 -9.39 -5.40 10.26
CA GLY A 31 -8.68 -5.71 9.04
C GLY A 31 -9.55 -5.62 7.80
N HIS A 32 -8.89 -5.61 6.66
CA HIS A 32 -9.51 -5.57 5.35
C HIS A 32 -8.84 -6.57 4.40
N ASP A 33 -9.59 -6.99 3.40
CA ASP A 33 -9.03 -7.50 2.15
C ASP A 33 -8.77 -6.27 1.25
N TYR A 34 -7.50 -5.88 1.13
CA TYR A 34 -7.09 -4.73 0.34
C TYR A 34 -6.96 -5.10 -1.12
N GLY A 35 -7.56 -4.32 -2.01
CA GLY A 35 -7.42 -4.46 -3.45
C GLY A 35 -6.68 -3.27 -4.06
N ILE A 36 -5.79 -3.56 -5.02
CA ILE A 36 -5.05 -2.52 -5.74
C ILE A 36 -5.65 -2.35 -7.13
N LYS A 37 -6.11 -1.13 -7.44
CA LYS A 37 -6.40 -0.73 -8.81
C LYS A 37 -5.34 0.24 -9.28
N LEU A 38 -4.92 0.11 -10.52
CA LEU A 38 -3.94 1.04 -11.09
C LEU A 38 -4.21 1.33 -12.56
N SER A 39 -3.77 2.49 -12.99
CA SER A 39 -3.78 2.91 -14.39
C SER A 39 -2.45 3.55 -14.75
N LEU A 40 -2.01 3.33 -15.97
CA LEU A 40 -0.80 3.91 -16.53
C LEU A 40 -1.17 4.66 -17.82
N GLU A 41 -0.73 5.89 -17.95
CA GLU A 41 -0.92 6.69 -19.15
C GLU A 41 0.42 7.06 -19.77
N GLY A 42 0.48 7.04 -21.11
CA GLY A 42 1.69 7.39 -21.83
C GLY A 42 1.56 7.18 -23.33
N GLU A 43 2.71 7.04 -23.97
CA GLU A 43 2.84 6.88 -25.43
C GLU A 43 3.03 5.42 -25.80
N VAL A 44 2.27 4.98 -26.81
CA VAL A 44 2.46 3.64 -27.40
C VAL A 44 3.66 3.68 -28.35
N LYS A 45 4.63 2.81 -28.12
CA LYS A 45 5.75 2.58 -29.03
C LYS A 45 5.77 1.12 -29.43
N GLU A 46 5.92 0.87 -30.71
CA GLU A 46 5.92 -0.50 -31.26
C GLU A 46 4.69 -1.33 -30.87
N GLY A 47 3.53 -0.64 -30.71
CA GLY A 47 2.27 -1.27 -30.34
C GLY A 47 2.04 -1.50 -28.83
N ILE A 48 3.00 -1.16 -27.97
CA ILE A 48 2.95 -1.41 -26.54
C ILE A 48 3.19 -0.10 -25.75
N LEU A 49 2.40 0.13 -24.69
CA LEU A 49 2.67 1.19 -23.71
C LEU A 49 3.59 0.67 -22.60
N ALA A 50 3.22 -0.43 -21.98
CA ALA A 50 3.96 -1.13 -20.93
C ALA A 50 3.51 -2.59 -20.83
N ASP A 51 4.39 -3.46 -20.33
CA ASP A 51 4.08 -4.88 -20.14
C ASP A 51 3.27 -5.11 -18.85
N PHE A 52 2.06 -5.64 -18.99
CA PHE A 52 1.20 -6.02 -17.85
C PHE A 52 1.87 -7.01 -16.90
N GLY A 53 2.70 -7.92 -17.41
CA GLY A 53 3.43 -8.89 -16.59
C GLY A 53 4.45 -8.21 -15.69
N VAL A 54 5.20 -7.24 -16.21
CA VAL A 54 6.17 -6.44 -15.45
C VAL A 54 5.46 -5.64 -14.37
N ILE A 55 4.39 -4.93 -14.72
CA ILE A 55 3.62 -4.11 -13.77
C ILE A 55 3.08 -4.97 -12.63
N LYS A 56 2.40 -6.08 -12.96
CA LYS A 56 1.81 -6.96 -11.95
C LYS A 56 2.84 -7.65 -11.07
N ARG A 57 4.00 -8.03 -11.61
CA ARG A 57 5.08 -8.62 -10.82
C ARG A 57 5.62 -7.62 -9.80
N ASN A 58 5.97 -6.40 -10.22
CA ASN A 58 6.43 -5.36 -9.32
C ASN A 58 5.41 -5.05 -8.23
N MET A 59 4.11 -4.97 -8.57
CA MET A 59 3.07 -4.71 -7.57
C MET A 59 2.94 -5.86 -6.57
N ARG A 60 2.99 -7.11 -7.02
CA ARG A 60 2.97 -8.29 -6.11
C ARG A 60 4.14 -8.29 -5.14
N GLU A 61 5.35 -7.96 -5.60
CA GLU A 61 6.54 -7.86 -4.74
C GLU A 61 6.39 -6.77 -3.67
N LEU A 62 5.71 -5.67 -3.99
CA LEU A 62 5.46 -4.58 -3.05
C LEU A 62 4.41 -4.93 -1.99
N ILE A 63 3.36 -5.67 -2.35
CA ILE A 63 2.27 -6.01 -1.41
C ILE A 63 2.53 -7.32 -0.62
N ALA A 64 3.38 -8.21 -1.12
CA ALA A 64 3.66 -9.50 -0.46
C ALA A 64 4.12 -9.34 1.01
N PRO A 65 5.01 -8.38 1.36
CA PRO A 65 5.40 -8.17 2.75
C PRO A 65 4.29 -7.66 3.67
N LEU A 66 3.19 -7.14 3.11
CA LEU A 66 2.05 -6.60 3.85
C LEU A 66 0.99 -7.66 4.13
N ASP A 67 0.98 -8.73 3.33
CA ASP A 67 -0.05 -9.75 3.38
C ASP A 67 0.01 -10.57 4.68
N HIS A 68 -1.15 -10.75 5.32
CA HIS A 68 -1.31 -11.43 6.61
C HIS A 68 -0.51 -10.79 7.75
N LYS A 69 -0.38 -9.45 7.73
CA LYS A 69 0.34 -8.67 8.75
C LYS A 69 -0.57 -7.66 9.44
N LEU A 70 -0.13 -7.23 10.63
CA LEU A 70 -0.57 -5.98 11.23
C LEU A 70 0.29 -4.86 10.64
N LEU A 71 -0.34 -3.91 9.97
CA LEU A 71 0.35 -2.73 9.43
C LEU A 71 0.55 -1.70 10.53
N LEU A 72 1.79 -1.28 10.74
CA LEU A 72 2.15 -0.21 11.67
C LEU A 72 2.87 0.92 10.94
N PRO A 73 2.44 2.19 11.12
CA PRO A 73 3.13 3.33 10.52
C PRO A 73 4.43 3.61 11.25
N SER A 74 5.56 3.63 10.54
CA SER A 74 6.87 3.89 11.15
C SER A 74 7.08 5.35 11.58
N ARG A 75 6.25 6.27 11.03
CA ARG A 75 6.29 7.71 11.34
C ARG A 75 5.14 8.17 12.25
N MET A 76 4.55 7.25 13.01
CA MET A 76 3.44 7.58 13.91
C MET A 76 3.86 8.60 14.97
N LYS A 77 3.08 9.67 15.11
CA LYS A 77 3.39 10.82 15.96
C LYS A 77 3.44 10.51 17.46
N TYR A 78 2.70 9.49 17.91
CA TYR A 78 2.43 9.21 19.33
C TYR A 78 3.01 7.90 19.84
N SER A 79 3.70 7.12 19.00
CA SER A 79 4.27 5.85 19.44
C SER A 79 5.69 5.70 18.90
N LYS A 80 6.62 5.39 19.80
CA LYS A 80 7.91 4.84 19.43
C LYS A 80 7.84 3.34 19.68
N TYR A 81 7.99 2.57 18.63
CA TYR A 81 8.06 1.12 18.74
C TYR A 81 9.47 0.71 19.19
N GLU A 82 9.60 0.27 20.42
CA GLU A 82 10.84 -0.34 20.92
C GLU A 82 10.68 -1.85 20.87
N ILE A 83 11.24 -2.48 19.83
CA ILE A 83 11.22 -3.94 19.69
C ILE A 83 12.09 -4.52 20.82
N LYS A 84 11.49 -5.44 21.59
CA LYS A 84 12.15 -6.13 22.68
C LYS A 84 11.77 -7.60 22.66
N ASP A 85 12.78 -8.47 22.70
CA ASP A 85 12.60 -9.94 22.72
C ASP A 85 11.70 -10.44 21.56
N ASP A 86 11.85 -9.87 20.35
CA ASP A 86 11.06 -10.16 19.15
C ASP A 86 9.58 -9.78 19.26
N TYR A 87 9.23 -8.83 20.13
CA TYR A 87 7.89 -8.28 20.30
C TYR A 87 7.86 -6.78 20.09
N VAL A 88 6.79 -6.31 19.47
CA VAL A 88 6.50 -4.90 19.23
C VAL A 88 5.46 -4.42 20.25
N PRO A 89 5.83 -3.54 21.19
CA PRO A 89 4.89 -2.90 22.08
C PRO A 89 4.16 -1.78 21.35
N ILE A 90 2.84 -1.73 21.50
CA ILE A 90 1.98 -0.73 20.88
C ILE A 90 1.18 -0.04 21.99
N SER A 91 1.19 1.30 21.98
CA SER A 91 0.39 2.07 22.92
C SER A 91 -0.16 3.34 22.27
N TYR A 92 -1.45 3.59 22.45
CA TYR A 92 -2.11 4.83 22.08
C TYR A 92 -3.36 5.02 22.96
N GLY A 93 -3.58 6.24 23.47
CA GLY A 93 -4.60 6.46 24.47
C GLY A 93 -4.42 5.49 25.67
N GLU A 94 -5.46 4.76 26.00
CA GLU A 94 -5.44 3.72 27.04
C GLU A 94 -5.16 2.32 26.48
N VAL A 95 -5.06 2.18 25.16
CA VAL A 95 -4.80 0.89 24.52
C VAL A 95 -3.34 0.48 24.74
N ARG A 96 -3.15 -0.76 25.14
CA ARG A 96 -1.83 -1.41 25.28
C ARG A 96 -1.91 -2.80 24.69
N MET A 97 -0.99 -3.12 23.77
CA MET A 97 -0.86 -4.46 23.23
C MET A 97 0.60 -4.76 22.89
N THR A 98 0.92 -6.02 22.79
CA THR A 98 2.25 -6.51 22.40
C THR A 98 2.06 -7.58 21.34
N ILE A 99 2.69 -7.37 20.19
CA ILE A 99 2.52 -8.23 19.01
C ILE A 99 3.89 -8.84 18.64
N PRO A 100 3.96 -10.15 18.30
CA PRO A 100 5.19 -10.72 17.75
C PRO A 100 5.65 -9.95 16.52
N GLU A 101 6.94 -9.61 16.46
CA GLU A 101 7.50 -8.81 15.36
C GLU A 101 7.23 -9.44 13.99
N GLN A 102 7.29 -10.76 13.90
CA GLN A 102 7.00 -11.49 12.66
C GLN A 102 5.58 -11.29 12.11
N PHE A 103 4.63 -10.80 12.95
CA PHE A 103 3.25 -10.51 12.53
C PHE A 103 3.07 -9.05 12.10
N VAL A 104 4.11 -8.23 12.18
CA VAL A 104 4.07 -6.81 11.89
C VAL A 104 4.73 -6.50 10.55
N ALA A 105 4.13 -5.58 9.79
CA ALA A 105 4.75 -4.90 8.67
C ALA A 105 4.80 -3.40 8.97
N PHE A 106 6.00 -2.85 9.09
CA PHE A 106 6.18 -1.41 9.21
C PHE A 106 6.10 -0.76 7.83
N VAL A 107 5.26 0.25 7.70
CA VAL A 107 5.11 1.07 6.50
C VAL A 107 5.58 2.50 6.78
N ASP A 108 6.33 3.09 5.85
CA ASP A 108 6.88 4.44 6.00
C ASP A 108 5.82 5.52 5.76
N THR A 109 4.86 5.59 6.67
CA THR A 109 3.70 6.48 6.65
C THR A 109 3.45 7.04 8.05
N GLN A 110 2.55 8.02 8.18
CA GLN A 110 2.09 8.53 9.48
C GLN A 110 0.90 7.74 10.03
N THR A 111 0.07 7.23 9.14
CA THR A 111 -1.07 6.34 9.46
C THR A 111 -1.07 5.17 8.49
N THR A 112 -1.97 4.20 8.70
CA THR A 112 -2.19 3.08 7.77
C THR A 112 -3.54 3.19 7.05
N SER A 113 -4.03 4.42 6.86
CA SER A 113 -5.21 4.70 6.07
C SER A 113 -5.00 4.35 4.58
N SER A 114 -6.09 4.14 3.85
CA SER A 114 -6.01 3.90 2.40
C SER A 114 -5.37 5.06 1.65
N GLU A 115 -5.52 6.29 2.15
CA GLU A 115 -4.89 7.51 1.60
C GLU A 115 -3.36 7.41 1.70
N GLU A 116 -2.82 7.17 2.88
CA GLU A 116 -1.37 7.04 3.11
C GLU A 116 -0.78 5.81 2.41
N LEU A 117 -1.50 4.69 2.41
CA LEU A 117 -1.09 3.47 1.71
C LEU A 117 -1.06 3.66 0.19
N SER A 118 -1.99 4.46 -0.39
CA SER A 118 -1.99 4.74 -1.82
C SER A 118 -0.77 5.56 -2.25
N VAL A 119 -0.36 6.54 -1.44
CA VAL A 119 0.87 7.32 -1.64
C VAL A 119 2.10 6.41 -1.52
N TYR A 120 2.16 5.63 -0.45
CA TYR A 120 3.28 4.72 -0.16
C TYR A 120 3.52 3.70 -1.28
N LEU A 121 2.48 2.97 -1.67
CA LEU A 121 2.57 1.95 -2.72
C LEU A 121 2.75 2.58 -4.11
N GLY A 122 2.07 3.70 -4.37
CA GLY A 122 2.18 4.41 -5.64
C GLY A 122 3.59 4.93 -5.90
N THR A 123 4.19 5.57 -4.90
CA THR A 123 5.57 6.06 -4.99
C THR A 123 6.57 4.92 -5.19
N LYS A 124 6.41 3.81 -4.47
CA LYS A 124 7.27 2.63 -4.62
C LYS A 124 7.11 1.99 -6.00
N LEU A 125 5.89 1.86 -6.51
CA LEU A 125 5.65 1.32 -7.84
C LEU A 125 6.22 2.24 -8.93
N MET A 126 6.06 3.55 -8.81
CA MET A 126 6.71 4.51 -9.73
C MET A 126 8.22 4.30 -9.78
N ASN A 127 8.87 4.18 -8.63
CA ASN A 127 10.31 3.94 -8.59
C ASN A 127 10.70 2.59 -9.23
N ALA A 128 9.89 1.54 -9.01
CA ALA A 128 10.11 0.23 -9.62
C ALA A 128 9.92 0.24 -11.16
N LEU A 129 9.07 1.13 -11.66
CA LEU A 129 8.77 1.29 -13.09
C LEU A 129 9.53 2.46 -13.76
N LYS A 130 10.55 3.02 -13.13
CA LYS A 130 11.32 4.19 -13.64
C LYS A 130 11.94 3.98 -15.03
N ASP A 131 12.17 2.73 -15.42
CA ASP A 131 12.74 2.38 -16.73
C ASP A 131 11.70 2.22 -17.84
N GLU A 132 10.40 2.27 -17.50
CA GLU A 132 9.28 2.25 -18.43
C GLU A 132 9.09 3.62 -19.10
N LYS A 133 10.01 3.98 -20.01
CA LYS A 133 10.12 5.34 -20.63
C LYS A 133 8.89 5.80 -21.41
N ASN A 134 7.99 4.88 -21.73
CA ASN A 134 6.75 5.20 -22.44
C ASN A 134 5.63 5.69 -21.49
N VAL A 135 5.77 5.41 -20.19
CA VAL A 135 4.79 5.77 -19.17
C VAL A 135 5.05 7.19 -18.68
N LYS A 136 4.01 8.03 -18.64
CA LYS A 136 4.07 9.42 -18.17
C LYS A 136 3.39 9.62 -16.84
N THR A 137 2.31 8.89 -16.58
CA THR A 137 1.51 9.05 -15.36
C THR A 137 1.08 7.70 -14.83
N LEU A 138 1.15 7.55 -13.51
CA LEU A 138 0.59 6.43 -12.75
C LEU A 138 -0.53 6.93 -11.84
N TRP A 139 -1.67 6.26 -11.85
CA TRP A 139 -2.70 6.33 -10.81
C TRP A 139 -2.71 4.99 -10.07
N LEU A 140 -2.76 5.04 -8.75
CA LEU A 140 -2.85 3.84 -7.90
C LEU A 140 -3.87 4.06 -6.80
N SER A 141 -4.83 3.15 -6.72
CA SER A 141 -5.85 3.14 -5.66
C SER A 141 -5.64 1.95 -4.74
N VAL A 142 -5.66 2.21 -3.43
CA VAL A 142 -5.76 1.19 -2.39
C VAL A 142 -7.18 1.16 -1.87
N GLN A 143 -7.82 0.02 -1.98
CA GLN A 143 -9.22 -0.18 -1.61
C GLN A 143 -9.35 -1.09 -0.38
N GLU A 144 -10.16 -0.68 0.58
CA GLU A 144 -10.54 -1.44 1.78
C GLU A 144 -11.81 -2.26 1.51
N GLY A 145 -11.70 -3.23 0.62
CA GLY A 145 -12.84 -3.93 0.04
C GLY A 145 -13.31 -3.32 -1.28
N PRO A 146 -14.08 -4.06 -2.09
CA PRO A 146 -14.59 -3.56 -3.37
C PRO A 146 -15.48 -2.32 -3.17
N GLY A 147 -15.20 -1.26 -3.89
CA GLY A 147 -16.06 -0.09 -3.99
C GLY A 147 -15.67 1.11 -3.13
N GLN A 148 -14.68 1.01 -2.24
CA GLN A 148 -14.18 2.15 -1.47
C GLN A 148 -12.67 2.11 -1.29
N GLY A 149 -12.03 3.26 -1.33
CA GLY A 149 -10.59 3.42 -1.16
C GLY A 149 -10.14 4.82 -1.55
N ALA A 150 -8.84 5.03 -1.50
CA ALA A 150 -8.21 6.28 -1.91
C ALA A 150 -7.35 6.05 -3.16
N GLU A 151 -7.23 7.07 -4.00
CA GLU A 151 -6.39 7.05 -5.19
C GLU A 151 -5.35 8.18 -5.13
N TRP A 152 -4.14 7.83 -5.47
CA TRP A 152 -3.01 8.73 -5.63
C TRP A 152 -2.55 8.71 -7.09
N SER A 153 -1.95 9.81 -7.56
CA SER A 153 -1.31 9.87 -8.87
C SER A 153 0.05 10.54 -8.81
N GLY A 154 0.95 10.10 -9.69
CA GLY A 154 2.27 10.69 -9.86
C GLY A 154 2.69 10.72 -11.33
N HIS A 155 3.58 11.67 -11.67
CA HIS A 155 4.14 11.84 -13.00
C HIS A 155 5.59 11.38 -13.03
N PHE A 156 5.97 10.69 -14.09
CA PHE A 156 7.36 10.29 -14.34
C PHE A 156 8.12 11.46 -14.98
N ASP A 157 9.28 11.77 -14.42
CA ASP A 157 10.22 12.75 -14.95
C ASP A 157 11.20 12.03 -15.91
N HIS A 158 10.86 11.96 -17.19
CA HIS A 158 11.71 11.37 -18.24
C HIS A 158 12.15 12.41 -19.25
#